data_24a6dceb61053fe3e2b6e61919da74bc
#
_entry.id   24a6dceb61053fe3e2b6e61919da74bc
#
_cell.length_a   1.000
_cell.length_b   1.000
_cell.length_c   1.000
_cell.angle_alpha   90.00
_cell.angle_beta   90.00
_cell.angle_gamma   90.00
#
_symmetry.space_group_name_H-M   'P 1'
#
loop_
_entity.id
_entity.type
_entity.pdbx_description
1 polymer ?
#
loop_
_entity_poly.entity_id
_entity_poly.type
_entity_poly.pdbx_seq_one_letter_code
_entity_poly.pdbx_strand_id
1 'polypeptide(L)'
;MTREEAKRLLPIIKAFSDGKTLQYRVSPSIPRPDNRDVSYLKEWFDIDEDKFDGFCFNGTINYRIKPETKYRPFKSQEECVKEMMNHKPFGIVTDGIRDFNVAIYPDGIFILGTSNKFYTQSFYTALKEYKFPDSTPFGVKEE
;
A
#
# COMPACT_ATOMS: atom_id res chain seq x y z
N MET A 1 -20.13 -0.77 25.87
CA MET A 1 -19.52 -1.83 25.01
C MET A 1 -20.06 -3.18 25.44
N THR A 2 -20.66 -3.92 24.52
CA THR A 2 -21.16 -5.28 24.78
C THR A 2 -20.02 -6.31 24.62
N ARG A 3 -20.23 -7.54 25.11
CA ARG A 3 -19.25 -8.63 24.92
C ARG A 3 -19.04 -8.97 23.44
N GLU A 4 -20.04 -8.83 22.62
CA GLU A 4 -19.96 -9.07 21.17
C GLU A 4 -19.15 -7.98 20.47
N GLU A 5 -19.37 -6.71 20.83
CA GLU A 5 -18.54 -5.60 20.34
C GLU A 5 -17.09 -5.77 20.74
N ALA A 6 -16.80 -6.19 21.97
CA ALA A 6 -15.45 -6.45 22.43
C ALA A 6 -14.79 -7.58 21.63
N LYS A 7 -15.50 -8.68 21.36
CA LYS A 7 -14.97 -9.77 20.52
C LYS A 7 -14.66 -9.32 19.09
N ARG A 8 -15.49 -8.44 18.52
CA ARG A 8 -15.26 -7.89 17.17
C ARG A 8 -14.06 -6.96 17.11
N LEU A 9 -13.82 -6.17 18.15
CA LEU A 9 -12.78 -5.15 18.19
C LEU A 9 -11.43 -5.72 18.63
N LEU A 10 -11.41 -6.81 19.40
CA LEU A 10 -10.18 -7.41 19.91
C LEU A 10 -9.14 -7.72 18.81
N PRO A 11 -9.49 -8.32 17.66
CA PRO A 11 -8.52 -8.54 16.57
C PRO A 11 -7.95 -7.24 16.00
N ILE A 12 -8.76 -6.18 15.98
CA ILE A 12 -8.35 -4.86 15.46
C ILE A 12 -7.37 -4.19 16.43
N ILE A 13 -7.68 -4.22 17.73
CA ILE A 13 -6.81 -3.69 18.78
C ILE A 13 -5.47 -4.45 18.80
N LYS A 14 -5.53 -5.78 18.68
CA LYS A 14 -4.32 -6.59 18.58
C LYS A 14 -3.49 -6.26 17.35
N ALA A 15 -4.11 -6.12 16.19
CA ALA A 15 -3.43 -5.74 14.95
C ALA A 15 -2.75 -4.37 15.07
N PHE A 16 -3.39 -3.42 15.75
CA PHE A 16 -2.81 -2.11 16.07
C PHE A 16 -1.57 -2.25 16.96
N SER A 17 -1.68 -3.04 18.02
CA SER A 17 -0.55 -3.34 18.92
C SER A 17 0.61 -4.05 18.20
N ASP A 18 0.31 -4.82 17.16
CA ASP A 18 1.30 -5.52 16.32
C ASP A 18 1.88 -4.60 15.21
N GLY A 19 1.57 -3.29 15.21
CA GLY A 19 2.07 -2.30 14.25
C GLY A 19 1.42 -2.38 12.86
N LYS A 20 0.24 -3.00 12.72
CA LYS A 20 -0.49 -3.03 11.45
C LYS A 20 -1.26 -1.74 11.23
N THR A 21 -1.24 -1.25 10.01
CA THR A 21 -2.03 -0.08 9.62
C THR A 21 -3.53 -0.39 9.71
N LEU A 22 -4.23 0.44 10.44
CA LEU A 22 -5.68 0.38 10.55
C LEU A 22 -6.35 1.43 9.69
N GLN A 23 -7.61 1.17 9.36
CA GLN A 23 -8.49 2.12 8.69
C GLN A 23 -9.77 2.31 9.48
N TYR A 24 -10.33 3.49 9.40
CA TYR A 24 -11.64 3.80 9.98
C TYR A 24 -12.60 4.34 8.93
N ARG A 25 -13.89 4.20 9.20
CA ARG A 25 -14.97 4.76 8.43
C ARG A 25 -16.09 5.19 9.38
N VAL A 26 -16.64 6.38 9.17
CA VAL A 26 -17.81 6.84 9.92
C VAL A 26 -19.03 5.99 9.53
N SER A 27 -19.77 5.52 10.52
CA SER A 27 -20.98 4.72 10.27
C SER A 27 -22.05 5.56 9.56
N PRO A 28 -22.65 5.06 8.48
CA PRO A 28 -23.73 5.75 7.78
C PRO A 28 -25.04 5.85 8.61
N SER A 29 -25.09 5.17 9.75
CA SER A 29 -26.28 5.15 10.62
C SER A 29 -26.45 6.43 11.46
N ILE A 30 -25.53 7.41 11.37
CA ILE A 30 -25.64 8.66 12.11
C ILE A 30 -26.52 9.62 11.30
N PRO A 31 -27.73 9.96 11.78
CA PRO A 31 -28.55 10.99 11.12
C PRO A 31 -27.83 12.33 11.20
N ARG A 32 -27.65 13.00 10.08
CA ARG A 32 -27.13 14.37 10.04
C ARG A 32 -28.25 15.33 9.67
N PRO A 33 -28.34 16.48 10.34
CA PRO A 33 -29.40 17.45 10.09
C PRO A 33 -29.22 18.28 8.82
N ASP A 34 -28.08 18.14 8.15
CA ASP A 34 -27.75 18.93 6.96
C ASP A 34 -27.49 18.03 5.74
N ASN A 35 -28.09 18.40 4.62
CA ASN A 35 -27.98 17.74 3.32
C ASN A 35 -26.56 17.85 2.69
N ARG A 36 -25.49 17.74 3.47
CA ARG A 36 -24.12 17.76 2.93
C ARG A 36 -23.82 16.46 2.22
N ASP A 37 -22.98 16.56 1.20
CA ASP A 37 -22.46 15.40 0.48
C ASP A 37 -21.88 14.37 1.47
N VAL A 38 -22.49 13.19 1.51
CA VAL A 38 -22.11 12.09 2.39
C VAL A 38 -21.24 11.05 1.70
N SER A 39 -20.73 11.34 0.51
CA SER A 39 -19.89 10.41 -0.28
C SER A 39 -18.67 9.94 0.51
N TYR A 40 -18.07 10.84 1.31
CA TYR A 40 -16.92 10.52 2.16
C TYR A 40 -17.25 9.49 3.27
N LEU A 41 -18.51 9.30 3.63
CA LEU A 41 -18.90 8.27 4.63
C LEU A 41 -18.72 6.84 4.10
N LYS A 42 -18.53 6.65 2.79
CA LYS A 42 -18.29 5.36 2.17
C LYS A 42 -16.81 5.01 2.11
N GLU A 43 -15.95 5.99 2.30
CA GLU A 43 -14.51 5.83 2.17
C GLU A 43 -13.86 5.34 3.48
N TRP A 44 -12.77 4.58 3.33
CA TRP A 44 -11.94 4.17 4.44
C TRP A 44 -10.71 5.08 4.52
N PHE A 45 -10.43 5.59 5.69
CA PHE A 45 -9.31 6.49 5.97
C PHE A 45 -8.28 5.76 6.81
N ASP A 46 -7.00 5.93 6.49
CA ASP A 46 -5.91 5.40 7.29
C ASP A 46 -5.86 6.12 8.65
N ILE A 47 -5.60 5.36 9.70
CA ILE A 47 -5.34 5.92 11.04
C ILE A 47 -3.91 6.43 11.07
N ASP A 48 -3.75 7.71 11.35
CA ASP A 48 -2.46 8.33 11.63
C ASP A 48 -2.12 8.04 13.11
N GLU A 49 -1.13 7.19 13.34
CA GLU A 49 -0.75 6.75 14.69
C GLU A 49 -0.34 7.91 15.59
N ASP A 50 0.30 8.94 15.04
CA ASP A 50 0.75 10.12 15.80
C ASP A 50 -0.42 11.01 16.27
N LYS A 51 -1.59 10.89 15.63
CA LYS A 51 -2.79 11.67 15.93
C LYS A 51 -3.92 10.83 16.51
N PHE A 52 -3.68 9.53 16.67
CA PHE A 52 -4.70 8.61 17.17
C PHE A 52 -4.83 8.73 18.69
N ASP A 53 -5.96 9.25 19.15
CA ASP A 53 -6.27 9.47 20.57
C ASP A 53 -7.12 8.36 21.20
N GLY A 54 -7.45 7.33 20.43
CA GLY A 54 -8.14 6.14 20.90
C GLY A 54 -9.29 5.64 20.04
N PHE A 55 -9.75 4.43 20.34
CA PHE A 55 -10.87 3.81 19.63
C PHE A 55 -12.20 4.35 20.13
N CYS A 56 -13.11 4.69 19.21
CA CYS A 56 -14.48 5.07 19.52
C CYS A 56 -15.37 3.82 19.53
N PHE A 57 -15.91 3.47 20.69
CA PHE A 57 -16.70 2.25 20.91
C PHE A 57 -18.22 2.47 20.88
N ASN A 58 -18.69 3.63 20.53
CA ASN A 58 -20.12 3.97 20.54
C ASN A 58 -20.87 3.56 19.25
N GLY A 59 -20.24 2.79 18.37
CA GLY A 59 -20.82 2.35 17.09
C GLY A 59 -20.84 3.40 15.99
N THR A 60 -20.34 4.61 16.25
CA THR A 60 -20.31 5.69 15.24
C THR A 60 -19.15 5.53 14.25
N ILE A 61 -18.14 4.78 14.60
CA ILE A 61 -16.96 4.52 13.79
C ILE A 61 -16.75 3.02 13.61
N ASN A 62 -16.54 2.61 12.39
CA ASN A 62 -16.15 1.24 12.05
C ASN A 62 -14.63 1.21 11.80
N TYR A 63 -13.98 0.18 12.30
CA TYR A 63 -12.55 -0.04 12.12
C TYR A 63 -12.30 -1.32 11.34
N ARG A 64 -11.21 -1.35 10.58
CA ARG A 64 -10.70 -2.56 9.94
C ARG A 64 -9.17 -2.55 9.87
N ILE A 65 -8.58 -3.70 9.74
CA ILE A 65 -7.18 -3.83 9.34
C ILE A 65 -7.11 -3.43 7.86
N LYS A 66 -6.20 -2.53 7.51
CA LYS A 66 -5.96 -2.16 6.11
C LYS A 66 -5.61 -3.41 5.32
N PRO A 67 -6.31 -3.72 4.23
CA PRO A 67 -5.94 -4.84 3.38
C PRO A 67 -4.51 -4.63 2.86
N GLU A 68 -3.65 -5.60 3.10
CA GLU A 68 -2.29 -5.58 2.54
C GLU A 68 -2.38 -5.80 1.04
N THR A 69 -1.91 -4.82 0.29
CA THR A 69 -1.75 -4.99 -1.15
C THR A 69 -0.54 -5.87 -1.40
N LYS A 70 -0.77 -7.06 -1.91
CA LYS A 70 0.30 -7.99 -2.28
C LYS A 70 0.78 -7.69 -3.69
N TYR A 71 2.07 -7.84 -3.90
CA TYR A 71 2.71 -7.72 -5.21
C TYR A 71 3.47 -8.99 -5.50
N ARG A 72 3.45 -9.41 -6.76
CA ARG A 72 4.26 -10.52 -7.28
C ARG A 72 5.31 -10.01 -8.26
N PRO A 73 6.40 -10.74 -8.45
CA PRO A 73 7.36 -10.41 -9.48
C PRO A 73 6.74 -10.51 -10.88
N PHE A 74 7.29 -9.77 -11.82
CA PHE A 74 6.91 -9.88 -13.23
C PHE A 74 7.21 -11.28 -13.76
N LYS A 75 6.36 -11.79 -14.62
CA LYS A 75 6.51 -13.09 -15.27
C LYS A 75 7.26 -12.99 -16.60
N SER A 76 7.28 -11.81 -17.20
CA SER A 76 7.92 -11.56 -18.48
C SER A 76 8.38 -10.11 -18.62
N GLN A 77 9.22 -9.88 -19.62
CA GLN A 77 9.67 -8.56 -20.00
C GLN A 77 8.50 -7.65 -20.41
N GLU A 78 7.54 -8.19 -21.17
CA GLU A 78 6.37 -7.45 -21.67
C GLU A 78 5.50 -6.98 -20.51
N GLU A 79 5.29 -7.81 -19.51
CA GLU A 79 4.52 -7.45 -18.32
C GLU A 79 5.22 -6.33 -17.54
N CYS A 80 6.54 -6.40 -17.40
CA CYS A 80 7.33 -5.36 -16.75
C CYS A 80 7.27 -4.04 -17.51
N VAL A 81 7.44 -4.06 -18.83
CA VAL A 81 7.34 -2.85 -19.67
C VAL A 81 5.97 -2.21 -19.56
N LYS A 82 4.91 -3.02 -19.65
CA LYS A 82 3.52 -2.53 -19.54
C LYS A 82 3.26 -1.85 -18.19
N GLU A 83 3.70 -2.46 -17.11
CA GLU A 83 3.52 -1.88 -15.78
C GLU A 83 4.37 -0.63 -15.59
N MET A 84 5.61 -0.63 -16.07
CA MET A 84 6.51 0.53 -15.99
C MET A 84 5.97 1.75 -16.75
N MET A 85 5.16 1.56 -17.80
CA MET A 85 4.48 2.67 -18.49
C MET A 85 3.46 3.40 -17.61
N ASN A 86 2.93 2.74 -16.59
CA ASN A 86 1.99 3.34 -15.65
C ASN A 86 2.70 4.19 -14.57
N HIS A 87 4.02 4.03 -14.44
CA HIS A 87 4.83 4.72 -13.44
C HIS A 87 5.87 5.61 -14.11
N LYS A 88 5.70 6.91 -13.97
CA LYS A 88 6.63 7.89 -14.58
C LYS A 88 7.66 8.37 -13.57
N PRO A 89 8.90 8.67 -14.02
CA PRO A 89 9.40 8.50 -15.39
C PRO A 89 9.70 7.03 -15.71
N PHE A 90 9.51 6.65 -16.98
CA PHE A 90 9.82 5.30 -17.49
C PHE A 90 11.33 5.01 -17.37
N GLY A 91 11.66 3.76 -17.03
CA GLY A 91 13.05 3.32 -16.95
C GLY A 91 13.79 3.74 -15.68
N ILE A 92 13.06 4.19 -14.65
CA ILE A 92 13.64 4.55 -13.34
C ILE A 92 13.01 3.70 -12.25
N VAL A 93 13.86 3.22 -11.34
CA VAL A 93 13.45 2.58 -10.07
C VAL A 93 14.21 3.22 -8.92
N THR A 94 13.72 3.10 -7.71
CA THR A 94 14.35 3.62 -6.49
C THR A 94 14.53 2.54 -5.44
N ASP A 95 15.61 2.60 -4.68
CA ASP A 95 15.81 1.79 -3.47
C ASP A 95 15.27 2.49 -2.20
N GLY A 96 14.61 3.65 -2.38
CA GLY A 96 14.12 4.50 -1.30
C GLY A 96 15.11 5.62 -0.89
N ILE A 97 16.35 5.53 -1.36
CA ILE A 97 17.41 6.53 -1.09
C ILE A 97 17.89 7.15 -2.41
N ARG A 98 18.04 6.35 -3.46
CA ARG A 98 18.57 6.75 -4.75
C ARG A 98 17.71 6.21 -5.88
N ASP A 99 17.71 6.96 -6.98
CA ASP A 99 17.07 6.56 -8.22
C ASP A 99 18.10 5.93 -9.16
N PHE A 100 17.67 4.88 -9.86
CA PHE A 100 18.50 4.14 -10.81
C PHE A 100 17.81 4.07 -12.16
N ASN A 101 18.59 4.29 -13.22
CA ASN A 101 18.14 3.95 -14.57
C ASN A 101 18.22 2.44 -14.76
N VAL A 102 17.21 1.86 -15.39
CA VAL A 102 17.13 0.42 -15.66
C VAL A 102 16.84 0.14 -17.12
N ALA A 103 17.41 -0.94 -17.61
CA ALA A 103 16.99 -1.59 -18.84
C ALA A 103 16.32 -2.92 -18.50
N ILE A 104 15.30 -3.30 -19.27
CA ILE A 104 14.50 -4.50 -19.03
C ILE A 104 14.98 -5.58 -20.01
N TYR A 105 15.15 -6.80 -19.50
CA TYR A 105 15.46 -7.97 -20.32
C TYR A 105 14.54 -9.15 -19.93
N PRO A 106 14.53 -10.27 -20.66
CA PRO A 106 13.50 -11.30 -20.48
C PRO A 106 13.31 -11.83 -19.05
N ASP A 107 14.39 -11.93 -18.28
CA ASP A 107 14.37 -12.56 -16.95
C ASP A 107 14.53 -11.56 -15.79
N GLY A 108 14.63 -10.26 -16.06
CA GLY A 108 14.87 -9.29 -15.03
C GLY A 108 15.20 -7.89 -15.54
N ILE A 109 15.99 -7.16 -14.74
CA ILE A 109 16.41 -5.81 -15.04
C ILE A 109 17.93 -5.65 -14.97
N PHE A 110 18.44 -4.76 -15.79
CA PHE A 110 19.77 -4.20 -15.73
C PHE A 110 19.73 -2.87 -15.01
N ILE A 111 20.49 -2.73 -13.94
CA ILE A 111 20.57 -1.48 -13.19
C ILE A 111 21.87 -0.78 -13.55
N LEU A 112 21.75 0.48 -13.99
CA LEU A 112 22.87 1.37 -14.21
C LEU A 112 23.30 1.99 -12.89
N GLY A 113 24.39 1.49 -12.32
CA GLY A 113 24.99 2.05 -11.12
C GLY A 113 25.80 3.32 -11.41
N THR A 114 26.04 4.12 -10.37
CA THR A 114 26.78 5.39 -10.45
C THR A 114 28.28 5.27 -10.81
N SER A 115 28.82 4.06 -10.82
CA SER A 115 30.26 3.79 -11.07
C SER A 115 30.52 2.93 -12.31
N ASN A 116 29.72 3.07 -13.37
CA ASN A 116 29.79 2.25 -14.59
C ASN A 116 29.72 0.73 -14.35
N LYS A 117 29.22 0.32 -13.22
CA LYS A 117 28.94 -1.08 -12.93
C LYS A 117 27.48 -1.37 -13.25
N PHE A 118 27.27 -2.37 -14.10
CA PHE A 118 25.96 -2.88 -14.42
C PHE A 118 25.65 -4.04 -13.47
N TYR A 119 24.49 -4.01 -12.87
CA TYR A 119 24.01 -5.11 -12.06
C TYR A 119 22.77 -5.71 -12.72
N THR A 120 22.79 -7.03 -12.90
CA THR A 120 21.59 -7.77 -13.32
C THR A 120 20.85 -8.25 -12.11
N GLN A 121 19.54 -8.07 -12.13
CA GLN A 121 18.66 -8.55 -11.05
C GLN A 121 17.47 -9.27 -11.66
N SER A 122 17.14 -10.45 -11.13
CA SER A 122 15.89 -11.11 -11.47
C SER A 122 14.69 -10.27 -11.05
N PHE A 123 13.53 -10.45 -11.67
CA PHE A 123 12.30 -9.76 -11.25
C PHE A 123 11.94 -10.06 -9.80
N TYR A 124 12.23 -11.25 -9.30
CA TYR A 124 11.98 -11.64 -7.93
C TYR A 124 12.83 -10.83 -6.94
N THR A 125 14.12 -10.67 -7.22
CA THR A 125 15.02 -9.86 -6.37
C THR A 125 14.68 -8.38 -6.48
N ALA A 126 14.38 -7.91 -7.68
CA ALA A 126 14.02 -6.52 -7.93
C ALA A 126 12.76 -6.09 -7.18
N LEU A 127 11.73 -6.95 -7.07
CA LEU A 127 10.54 -6.67 -6.27
C LEU A 127 10.85 -6.40 -4.80
N LYS A 128 11.88 -7.06 -4.25
CA LYS A 128 12.26 -6.89 -2.84
C LYS A 128 13.08 -5.63 -2.58
N GLU A 129 13.91 -5.25 -3.55
CA GLU A 129 14.91 -4.21 -3.36
C GLU A 129 14.49 -2.85 -3.92
N TYR A 130 13.59 -2.84 -4.91
CA TYR A 130 13.25 -1.63 -5.64
C TYR A 130 11.75 -1.35 -5.63
N LYS A 131 11.47 -0.08 -5.88
CA LYS A 131 10.13 0.47 -6.06
C LYS A 131 10.11 1.33 -7.32
N PHE A 132 8.93 1.61 -7.84
CA PHE A 132 8.75 2.68 -8.80
C PHE A 132 8.95 4.05 -8.12
N PRO A 133 9.19 5.13 -8.89
CA PRO A 133 9.40 6.47 -8.32
C PRO A 133 8.24 6.98 -7.47
N ASP A 134 7.02 6.49 -7.68
CA ASP A 134 5.84 6.79 -6.88
C ASP A 134 5.72 5.96 -5.58
N SER A 135 6.79 5.24 -5.21
CA SER A 135 6.87 4.35 -4.06
C SER A 135 6.05 3.05 -4.16
N THR A 136 5.43 2.77 -5.29
CA THR A 136 4.77 1.48 -5.56
C THR A 136 5.82 0.37 -5.68
N PRO A 137 5.64 -0.81 -5.06
CA PRO A 137 6.56 -1.93 -5.23
C PRO A 137 6.80 -2.30 -6.69
N PHE A 138 8.05 -2.69 -7.03
CA PHE A 138 8.45 -3.04 -8.39
C PHE A 138 7.92 -4.44 -8.78
N GLY A 139 6.63 -4.54 -9.02
CA GLY A 139 5.93 -5.78 -9.34
C GLY A 139 4.51 -5.54 -9.80
N VAL A 140 3.77 -6.62 -10.00
CA VAL A 140 2.34 -6.58 -10.36
C VAL A 140 1.50 -6.75 -9.11
N LYS A 141 0.54 -5.86 -8.93
CA LYS A 141 -0.45 -5.97 -7.86
C LYS A 141 -1.27 -7.24 -8.04
N GLU A 142 -1.34 -8.06 -7.00
CA GLU A 142 -2.24 -9.20 -6.95
C GLU A 142 -3.66 -8.73 -6.58
N GLU A 143 -4.64 -9.23 -7.31
CA GLU A 143 -6.06 -8.99 -7.03
C GLU A 143 -6.54 -9.84 -5.86
#